data_35e6a1720914f8093efdb36975911e6b
#
_entry.id   35e6a1720914f8093efdb36975911e6b
#
_cell.length_a   1.000
_cell.length_b   1.000
_cell.length_c   1.000
_cell.angle_alpha   90.00
_cell.angle_beta   90.00
_cell.angle_gamma   90.00
#
_symmetry.space_group_name_H-M   'P 1'
#
loop_
_entity.id
_entity.type
_entity.pdbx_description
1 polymer ?
#
loop_
_entity_poly.entity_id
_entity_poly.type
_entity_poly.pdbx_seq_one_letter_code
_entity_poly.pdbx_strand_id
1 'polypeptide(L)'
;MKGMKKFFIISMLVIASMTAWAQQQFGSQQSAPKSFTPQEQELIDLSNQKWAWMSEKNADKLAELFLPESQFVHMGGGWGKQQEVDIIRGGMIWYKKADIHSQEVKFTDKNVATVYSNIHLTSEVGGHQVRFPFMVSEVYIRQQNKEWKLSSLIFTKLAEPDPRFAPAVTLNNGIQMPQFGLGTYAQPSNEVARESVLTALRMGYRHIDTAHAYNDEEGVGQGIKDSGIPREEIWLTSKLWINEYGEGKTAKAIDDMLKRLQVDYIDLLYVHQPVGDFIGAWRDMEKAVRDGKVRALGISNFEVNDSVFDLIMEKAEIKPQVLQMECHPYAQRIEARQKAARLGLQVECWFPLGGQMSQGALLKDPVIVEIAQRLKKSPAQIILRWHLQEGFSVIPGSKNPQHIMENVQIFDFALSDSDMQAIRALNKEQRVFPYDFKMMQQMAGN
;
A
#
# COMPACT_ATOMS: atom_id res chain seq x y z
N MET A 1 -46.51 4.09 -17.45
CA MET A 1 -45.56 5.08 -16.92
C MET A 1 -45.26 5.01 -15.41
N LYS A 2 -46.03 4.31 -14.57
CA LYS A 2 -45.76 4.17 -13.12
C LYS A 2 -44.71 3.05 -12.78
N GLY A 3 -44.49 2.08 -13.66
CA GLY A 3 -43.55 0.97 -13.43
C GLY A 3 -42.08 1.32 -13.70
N MET A 4 -41.79 2.16 -14.68
CA MET A 4 -40.42 2.53 -15.07
C MET A 4 -39.69 3.41 -14.03
N LYS A 5 -40.43 4.25 -13.27
CA LYS A 5 -39.80 5.08 -12.23
C LYS A 5 -39.35 4.29 -10.99
N LYS A 6 -39.97 3.14 -10.69
CA LYS A 6 -39.52 2.28 -9.59
C LYS A 6 -38.26 1.52 -9.93
N PHE A 7 -38.04 1.13 -11.16
CA PHE A 7 -36.82 0.42 -11.61
C PHE A 7 -35.58 1.31 -11.58
N PHE A 8 -35.74 2.59 -11.98
CA PHE A 8 -34.58 3.55 -11.94
C PHE A 8 -34.17 3.91 -10.52
N ILE A 9 -35.09 3.96 -9.57
CA ILE A 9 -34.78 4.26 -8.15
C ILE A 9 -34.09 3.07 -7.50
N ILE A 10 -34.44 1.85 -7.84
CA ILE A 10 -33.77 0.65 -7.30
C ILE A 10 -32.33 0.53 -7.84
N SER A 11 -32.07 0.83 -9.11
CA SER A 11 -30.72 0.84 -9.68
C SER A 11 -29.81 1.92 -9.05
N MET A 12 -30.32 3.12 -8.78
CA MET A 12 -29.53 4.18 -8.11
C MET A 12 -29.27 3.88 -6.63
N LEU A 13 -30.20 3.28 -5.92
CA LEU A 13 -30.01 2.86 -4.52
C LEU A 13 -29.01 1.71 -4.40
N VAL A 14 -28.97 0.80 -5.36
CA VAL A 14 -27.97 -0.29 -5.40
C VAL A 14 -26.57 0.26 -5.68
N ILE A 15 -26.42 1.25 -6.56
CA ILE A 15 -25.10 1.88 -6.84
C ILE A 15 -24.62 2.70 -5.64
N ALA A 16 -25.49 3.45 -4.96
CA ALA A 16 -25.13 4.22 -3.76
C ALA A 16 -24.81 3.32 -2.54
N SER A 17 -25.47 2.15 -2.43
CA SER A 17 -25.12 1.17 -1.40
C SER A 17 -23.83 0.41 -1.68
N MET A 18 -23.45 0.24 -2.95
CA MET A 18 -22.20 -0.41 -3.35
C MET A 18 -20.95 0.40 -2.98
N THR A 19 -20.99 1.73 -3.12
CA THR A 19 -19.86 2.59 -2.72
C THR A 19 -19.69 2.67 -1.20
N ALA A 20 -20.80 2.75 -0.45
CA ALA A 20 -20.76 2.76 1.02
C ALA A 20 -20.36 1.38 1.60
N TRP A 21 -20.76 0.29 0.95
CA TRP A 21 -20.49 -1.06 1.42
C TRP A 21 -19.06 -1.50 1.11
N ALA A 22 -18.49 -1.15 -0.04
CA ALA A 22 -17.07 -1.35 -0.34
C ALA A 22 -16.15 -0.65 0.67
N GLN A 23 -16.60 0.47 1.26
CA GLN A 23 -15.86 1.17 2.31
C GLN A 23 -16.01 0.53 3.70
N GLN A 24 -17.08 -0.24 3.97
CA GLN A 24 -17.39 -0.72 5.32
C GLN A 24 -17.02 -2.19 5.59
N GLN A 25 -16.72 -2.99 4.58
CA GLN A 25 -16.50 -4.45 4.74
C GLN A 25 -15.13 -4.99 4.33
N PHE A 26 -14.15 -4.17 4.03
CA PHE A 26 -12.77 -4.64 3.91
C PHE A 26 -12.01 -4.70 5.25
N GLY A 27 -12.72 -4.72 6.37
CA GLY A 27 -12.21 -5.10 7.68
C GLY A 27 -12.08 -6.62 7.76
N SER A 28 -10.86 -7.12 7.69
CA SER A 28 -10.54 -8.54 7.80
C SER A 28 -10.94 -9.08 9.17
N GLN A 29 -11.96 -9.93 9.21
CA GLN A 29 -11.93 -11.05 10.13
C GLN A 29 -11.50 -12.27 9.30
N GLN A 30 -10.37 -12.86 9.60
CA GLN A 30 -10.21 -14.31 9.42
C GLN A 30 -11.21 -14.95 10.38
N SER A 31 -12.49 -14.92 10.00
CA SER A 31 -13.49 -15.80 10.56
C SER A 31 -13.15 -17.21 10.08
N ALA A 32 -13.29 -18.18 10.96
CA ALA A 32 -13.44 -19.59 10.58
C ALA A 32 -14.24 -19.71 9.26
N PRO A 33 -14.00 -20.74 8.41
CA PRO A 33 -14.65 -20.85 7.12
C PRO A 33 -16.13 -20.60 7.29
N LYS A 34 -16.63 -19.52 6.65
CA LYS A 34 -18.01 -19.05 6.79
C LYS A 34 -18.90 -20.18 6.29
N SER A 35 -19.67 -20.78 7.17
CA SER A 35 -20.66 -21.77 6.76
C SER A 35 -21.82 -21.04 6.08
N PHE A 36 -22.04 -21.33 4.81
CA PHE A 36 -23.16 -20.77 4.08
C PHE A 36 -24.47 -21.49 4.48
N THR A 37 -25.56 -20.74 4.52
CA THR A 37 -26.89 -21.33 4.58
C THR A 37 -27.17 -22.14 3.30
N PRO A 38 -28.11 -23.11 3.29
CA PRO A 38 -28.41 -23.87 2.07
C PRO A 38 -28.78 -22.99 0.85
N GLN A 39 -29.43 -21.85 1.08
CA GLN A 39 -29.78 -20.93 -0.01
C GLN A 39 -28.58 -20.11 -0.51
N GLU A 40 -27.67 -19.73 0.38
CA GLU A 40 -26.41 -19.08 -0.02
C GLU A 40 -25.53 -20.09 -0.78
N GLN A 41 -25.46 -21.33 -0.32
CA GLN A 41 -24.69 -22.37 -0.98
C GLN A 41 -25.19 -22.67 -2.40
N GLU A 42 -26.52 -22.70 -2.62
CA GLU A 42 -27.12 -22.84 -3.94
C GLU A 42 -26.60 -21.77 -4.93
N LEU A 43 -26.51 -20.51 -4.47
CA LEU A 43 -26.01 -19.40 -5.29
C LEU A 43 -24.50 -19.43 -5.49
N ILE A 44 -23.73 -19.84 -4.47
CA ILE A 44 -22.29 -20.04 -4.58
C ILE A 44 -21.97 -21.12 -5.61
N ASP A 45 -22.68 -22.26 -5.54
CA ASP A 45 -22.50 -23.37 -6.48
C ASP A 45 -22.85 -22.95 -7.91
N LEU A 46 -23.93 -22.17 -8.09
CA LEU A 46 -24.31 -21.63 -9.39
C LEU A 46 -23.29 -20.62 -9.95
N SER A 47 -22.76 -19.74 -9.10
CA SER A 47 -21.67 -18.84 -9.49
C SER A 47 -20.41 -19.61 -9.91
N ASN A 48 -20.01 -20.62 -9.13
CA ASN A 48 -18.87 -21.47 -9.48
C ASN A 48 -19.09 -22.23 -10.78
N GLN A 49 -20.29 -22.75 -10.99
CA GLN A 49 -20.65 -23.44 -12.23
C GLN A 49 -20.65 -22.49 -13.43
N LYS A 50 -21.08 -21.23 -13.27
CA LYS A 50 -20.96 -20.21 -14.30
C LYS A 50 -19.49 -19.99 -14.72
N TRP A 51 -18.57 -19.90 -13.76
CA TRP A 51 -17.13 -19.79 -14.06
C TRP A 51 -16.59 -21.00 -14.83
N ALA A 52 -17.04 -22.20 -14.50
CA ALA A 52 -16.71 -23.41 -15.25
C ALA A 52 -17.20 -23.31 -16.70
N TRP A 53 -18.46 -22.94 -16.94
CA TRP A 53 -18.99 -22.75 -18.30
C TRP A 53 -18.26 -21.64 -19.08
N MET A 54 -17.85 -20.57 -18.41
CA MET A 54 -17.05 -19.51 -19.05
C MET A 54 -15.67 -20.04 -19.48
N SER A 55 -15.02 -20.86 -18.66
CA SER A 55 -13.72 -21.46 -18.99
C SER A 55 -13.80 -22.47 -20.13
N GLU A 56 -14.90 -23.18 -20.24
CA GLU A 56 -15.20 -24.14 -21.30
C GLU A 56 -15.75 -23.49 -22.59
N LYS A 57 -15.98 -22.17 -22.59
CA LYS A 57 -16.69 -21.44 -23.65
C LYS A 57 -18.09 -22.00 -23.93
N ASN A 58 -18.76 -22.53 -22.91
CA ASN A 58 -20.08 -23.11 -23.02
C ASN A 58 -21.16 -22.03 -23.11
N ALA A 59 -21.17 -21.34 -24.26
CA ALA A 59 -22.03 -20.20 -24.50
C ALA A 59 -23.53 -20.54 -24.41
N ASP A 60 -23.92 -21.79 -24.72
CA ASP A 60 -25.32 -22.22 -24.69
C ASP A 60 -25.83 -22.32 -23.24
N LYS A 61 -25.04 -22.92 -22.34
CA LYS A 61 -25.37 -22.95 -20.89
C LYS A 61 -25.42 -21.55 -20.26
N LEU A 62 -24.52 -20.69 -20.67
CA LEU A 62 -24.53 -19.29 -20.23
C LEU A 62 -25.75 -18.53 -20.77
N ALA A 63 -26.15 -18.78 -22.03
CA ALA A 63 -27.38 -18.21 -22.58
C ALA A 63 -28.64 -18.67 -21.86
N GLU A 64 -28.67 -19.92 -21.36
CA GLU A 64 -29.76 -20.42 -20.50
C GLU A 64 -29.78 -19.74 -19.13
N LEU A 65 -28.60 -19.46 -18.56
CA LEU A 65 -28.46 -18.79 -17.26
C LEU A 65 -28.87 -17.31 -17.29
N PHE A 66 -28.54 -16.59 -18.38
CA PHE A 66 -28.72 -15.15 -18.50
C PHE A 66 -30.18 -14.80 -18.83
N LEU A 67 -30.73 -13.82 -18.09
CA LEU A 67 -32.03 -13.22 -18.46
C LEU A 67 -31.90 -12.46 -19.79
N PRO A 68 -33.01 -12.30 -20.55
CA PRO A 68 -33.01 -11.54 -21.81
C PRO A 68 -32.46 -10.10 -21.65
N GLU A 69 -32.75 -9.45 -20.53
CA GLU A 69 -32.38 -8.09 -20.17
C GLU A 69 -31.02 -7.99 -19.40
N SER A 70 -30.28 -9.08 -19.28
CA SER A 70 -29.04 -9.09 -18.52
C SER A 70 -28.03 -8.06 -19.03
N GLN A 71 -27.33 -7.43 -18.08
CA GLN A 71 -26.28 -6.44 -18.34
C GLN A 71 -24.92 -6.94 -17.86
N PHE A 72 -23.91 -6.74 -18.68
CA PHE A 72 -22.53 -7.12 -18.43
C PHE A 72 -21.66 -5.85 -18.48
N VAL A 73 -20.91 -5.59 -17.43
CA VAL A 73 -20.02 -4.43 -17.35
C VAL A 73 -18.60 -4.90 -17.14
N HIS A 74 -17.75 -4.58 -18.10
CA HIS A 74 -16.33 -4.89 -18.16
C HIS A 74 -15.48 -3.63 -18.13
N MET A 75 -14.15 -3.74 -18.00
CA MET A 75 -13.25 -2.58 -18.01
C MET A 75 -13.36 -1.73 -19.28
N GLY A 76 -13.70 -2.33 -20.42
CA GLY A 76 -13.80 -1.67 -21.72
C GLY A 76 -15.18 -1.16 -22.08
N GLY A 77 -16.21 -1.42 -21.27
CA GLY A 77 -17.58 -1.03 -21.54
C GLY A 77 -18.64 -1.98 -21.00
N GLY A 78 -19.89 -1.74 -21.38
CA GLY A 78 -21.02 -2.58 -20.97
C GLY A 78 -21.88 -2.97 -22.17
N TRP A 79 -22.48 -4.16 -22.11
CA TRP A 79 -23.34 -4.72 -23.17
C TRP A 79 -24.36 -5.70 -22.61
N GLY A 80 -25.30 -6.09 -23.47
CA GLY A 80 -26.38 -7.01 -23.13
C GLY A 80 -26.02 -8.49 -23.38
N LYS A 81 -26.98 -9.36 -23.06
CA LYS A 81 -26.88 -10.82 -23.14
C LYS A 81 -26.33 -11.33 -24.47
N GLN A 82 -26.92 -10.91 -25.60
CA GLN A 82 -26.54 -11.46 -26.91
C GLN A 82 -25.07 -11.24 -27.20
N GLN A 83 -24.58 -10.02 -26.94
CA GLN A 83 -23.17 -9.68 -27.17
C GLN A 83 -22.24 -10.45 -26.25
N GLU A 84 -22.58 -10.64 -24.97
CA GLU A 84 -21.77 -11.44 -24.05
C GLU A 84 -21.65 -12.89 -24.50
N VAL A 85 -22.77 -13.51 -24.90
CA VAL A 85 -22.82 -14.88 -25.42
C VAL A 85 -21.95 -15.01 -26.70
N ASP A 86 -22.03 -14.04 -27.61
CA ASP A 86 -21.26 -14.05 -28.86
C ASP A 86 -19.76 -13.84 -28.60
N ILE A 87 -19.37 -12.96 -27.66
CA ILE A 87 -18.01 -12.76 -27.21
C ILE A 87 -17.40 -14.05 -26.66
N ILE A 88 -18.13 -14.75 -25.79
CA ILE A 88 -17.65 -16.01 -25.19
C ILE A 88 -17.57 -17.11 -26.26
N ARG A 89 -18.58 -17.26 -27.11
CA ARG A 89 -18.62 -18.25 -28.20
C ARG A 89 -17.50 -18.04 -29.21
N GLY A 90 -17.26 -16.78 -29.59
CA GLY A 90 -16.20 -16.40 -30.51
C GLY A 90 -14.80 -16.40 -29.89
N GLY A 91 -14.70 -16.44 -28.56
CA GLY A 91 -13.44 -16.41 -27.84
C GLY A 91 -12.71 -15.07 -27.92
N MET A 92 -13.41 -13.96 -28.20
CA MET A 92 -12.86 -12.61 -28.16
C MET A 92 -12.37 -12.27 -26.75
N ILE A 93 -13.11 -12.71 -25.74
CA ILE A 93 -12.70 -12.79 -24.35
C ILE A 93 -12.88 -14.25 -23.91
N TRP A 94 -11.82 -14.90 -23.53
CA TRP A 94 -11.87 -16.26 -22.97
C TRP A 94 -11.49 -16.24 -21.51
N TYR A 95 -12.43 -16.51 -20.62
CA TYR A 95 -12.26 -16.56 -19.16
C TYR A 95 -11.67 -17.91 -18.74
N LYS A 96 -10.36 -18.07 -18.89
CA LYS A 96 -9.68 -19.38 -18.72
C LYS A 96 -9.76 -19.93 -17.30
N LYS A 97 -9.62 -19.07 -16.28
CA LYS A 97 -9.59 -19.50 -14.88
C LYS A 97 -9.96 -18.35 -13.95
N ALA A 98 -10.88 -18.60 -13.04
CA ALA A 98 -11.16 -17.73 -11.90
C ALA A 98 -10.62 -18.38 -10.61
N ASP A 99 -9.53 -17.81 -10.05
CA ASP A 99 -9.02 -18.20 -8.73
C ASP A 99 -9.83 -17.41 -7.69
N ILE A 100 -10.76 -18.08 -7.00
CA ILE A 100 -11.70 -17.46 -6.07
C ILE A 100 -11.08 -17.44 -4.67
N HIS A 101 -10.90 -16.25 -4.11
CA HIS A 101 -10.33 -16.04 -2.78
C HIS A 101 -11.39 -15.95 -1.69
N SER A 102 -12.51 -15.29 -2.00
CA SER A 102 -13.65 -15.22 -1.08
C SER A 102 -14.94 -14.97 -1.85
N GLN A 103 -16.04 -15.46 -1.28
CA GLN A 103 -17.40 -15.22 -1.79
C GLN A 103 -18.32 -14.80 -0.66
N GLU A 104 -19.29 -13.95 -0.99
CA GLU A 104 -20.35 -13.53 -0.08
C GLU A 104 -21.68 -13.43 -0.85
N VAL A 105 -22.77 -13.86 -0.20
CA VAL A 105 -24.12 -13.73 -0.75
C VAL A 105 -24.91 -12.73 0.07
N LYS A 106 -25.59 -11.81 -0.60
CA LYS A 106 -26.54 -10.89 0.02
C LYS A 106 -27.90 -10.95 -0.65
N PHE A 107 -28.92 -11.27 0.16
CA PHE A 107 -30.30 -11.23 -0.29
C PHE A 107 -30.85 -9.82 -0.10
N THR A 108 -31.27 -9.18 -1.21
CA THR A 108 -31.99 -7.91 -1.17
C THR A 108 -33.47 -8.17 -0.89
N ASP A 109 -33.97 -9.31 -1.37
CA ASP A 109 -35.31 -9.81 -1.16
C ASP A 109 -35.30 -11.35 -1.36
N LYS A 110 -36.37 -12.07 -1.05
CA LYS A 110 -36.45 -13.53 -1.18
C LYS A 110 -36.19 -14.07 -2.59
N ASN A 111 -36.30 -13.21 -3.60
CA ASN A 111 -36.15 -13.56 -5.02
C ASN A 111 -34.99 -12.78 -5.69
N VAL A 112 -34.23 -11.96 -4.95
CA VAL A 112 -33.11 -11.18 -5.48
C VAL A 112 -31.91 -11.33 -4.55
N ALA A 113 -30.82 -11.81 -5.11
CA ALA A 113 -29.57 -11.96 -4.38
C ALA A 113 -28.37 -11.46 -5.20
N THR A 114 -27.36 -11.00 -4.52
CA THR A 114 -26.06 -10.65 -5.12
C THR A 114 -24.97 -11.54 -4.55
N VAL A 115 -24.22 -12.19 -5.43
CA VAL A 115 -22.98 -12.89 -5.09
C VAL A 115 -21.81 -11.94 -5.37
N TYR A 116 -21.02 -11.68 -4.36
CA TYR A 116 -19.76 -10.95 -4.49
C TYR A 116 -18.61 -11.94 -4.44
N SER A 117 -17.73 -11.92 -5.44
CA SER A 117 -16.58 -12.80 -5.53
C SER A 117 -15.31 -11.98 -5.66
N ASN A 118 -14.37 -12.13 -4.72
CA ASN A 118 -13.00 -11.64 -4.88
C ASN A 118 -12.21 -12.72 -5.62
N ILE A 119 -11.73 -12.40 -6.83
CA ILE A 119 -11.07 -13.38 -7.70
C ILE A 119 -9.81 -12.81 -8.35
N HIS A 120 -8.87 -13.71 -8.70
CA HIS A 120 -7.92 -13.46 -9.78
C HIS A 120 -8.45 -14.13 -11.05
N LEU A 121 -8.70 -13.36 -12.08
CA LEU A 121 -9.21 -13.84 -13.35
C LEU A 121 -8.10 -13.91 -14.40
N THR A 122 -7.77 -15.11 -14.84
CA THR A 122 -6.92 -15.34 -16.00
C THR A 122 -7.81 -15.41 -17.25
N SER A 123 -7.61 -14.49 -18.16
CA SER A 123 -8.36 -14.42 -19.43
C SER A 123 -7.42 -14.32 -20.62
N GLU A 124 -7.93 -14.66 -21.80
CA GLU A 124 -7.30 -14.33 -23.07
C GLU A 124 -8.17 -13.29 -23.78
N VAL A 125 -7.57 -12.18 -24.17
CA VAL A 125 -8.24 -11.06 -24.85
C VAL A 125 -7.45 -10.71 -26.09
N GLY A 126 -8.08 -10.84 -27.26
CA GLY A 126 -7.40 -10.60 -28.54
C GLY A 126 -6.14 -11.46 -28.77
N GLY A 127 -6.12 -12.69 -28.26
CA GLY A 127 -4.97 -13.61 -28.36
C GLY A 127 -3.89 -13.41 -27.29
N HIS A 128 -4.03 -12.42 -26.39
CA HIS A 128 -3.08 -12.15 -25.32
C HIS A 128 -3.63 -12.62 -23.97
N GLN A 129 -2.85 -13.42 -23.25
CA GLN A 129 -3.23 -13.84 -21.90
C GLN A 129 -2.97 -12.72 -20.92
N VAL A 130 -3.99 -12.39 -20.12
CA VAL A 130 -3.95 -11.41 -19.03
C VAL A 130 -4.46 -12.06 -17.74
N ARG A 131 -4.00 -11.54 -16.60
CA ARG A 131 -4.49 -11.95 -15.29
C ARG A 131 -4.65 -10.72 -14.42
N PHE A 132 -5.86 -10.51 -13.91
CA PHE A 132 -6.20 -9.34 -13.09
C PHE A 132 -7.06 -9.73 -11.90
N PRO A 133 -6.93 -9.03 -10.76
CA PRO A 133 -7.83 -9.15 -9.63
C PRO A 133 -9.13 -8.38 -9.88
N PHE A 134 -10.24 -8.99 -9.50
CA PHE A 134 -11.55 -8.38 -9.58
C PHE A 134 -12.38 -8.63 -8.32
N MET A 135 -13.16 -7.62 -7.94
CA MET A 135 -14.40 -7.83 -7.22
C MET A 135 -15.49 -7.99 -8.28
N VAL A 136 -16.07 -9.18 -8.34
CA VAL A 136 -17.16 -9.46 -9.28
C VAL A 136 -18.47 -9.45 -8.52
N SER A 137 -19.43 -8.70 -9.04
CA SER A 137 -20.81 -8.63 -8.51
C SER A 137 -21.75 -9.30 -9.50
N GLU A 138 -22.44 -10.33 -9.03
CA GLU A 138 -23.37 -11.14 -9.80
C GLU A 138 -24.78 -11.00 -9.20
N VAL A 139 -25.72 -10.40 -9.93
CA VAL A 139 -27.09 -10.24 -9.45
C VAL A 139 -27.94 -11.36 -10.03
N TYR A 140 -28.53 -12.16 -9.15
CA TYR A 140 -29.42 -13.26 -9.49
C TYR A 140 -30.85 -12.93 -9.12
N ILE A 141 -31.80 -13.32 -10.02
CA ILE A 141 -33.25 -13.17 -9.83
C ILE A 141 -33.88 -14.55 -9.89
N ARG A 142 -34.63 -14.90 -8.85
CA ARG A 142 -35.36 -16.17 -8.77
C ARG A 142 -36.62 -16.10 -9.59
N GLN A 143 -36.77 -17.02 -10.50
CA GLN A 143 -37.94 -17.09 -11.40
C GLN A 143 -39.12 -17.80 -10.74
N GLN A 144 -40.32 -17.78 -11.39
CA GLN A 144 -41.53 -18.44 -10.89
C GLN A 144 -41.34 -19.96 -10.73
N ASN A 145 -40.55 -20.57 -11.59
CA ASN A 145 -40.15 -21.99 -11.52
C ASN A 145 -39.11 -22.30 -10.44
N LYS A 146 -38.79 -21.32 -9.60
CA LYS A 146 -37.78 -21.37 -8.52
C LYS A 146 -36.31 -21.41 -8.96
N GLU A 147 -36.01 -21.38 -10.26
CA GLU A 147 -34.65 -21.29 -10.76
C GLU A 147 -34.06 -19.89 -10.61
N TRP A 148 -32.79 -19.79 -10.30
CA TRP A 148 -32.04 -18.54 -10.30
C TRP A 148 -31.51 -18.24 -11.70
N LYS A 149 -31.68 -17.02 -12.17
CA LYS A 149 -31.13 -16.53 -13.44
C LYS A 149 -30.28 -15.29 -13.19
N LEU A 150 -29.20 -15.12 -13.94
CA LEU A 150 -28.30 -13.97 -13.83
C LEU A 150 -28.93 -12.75 -14.54
N SER A 151 -29.04 -11.66 -13.82
CA SER A 151 -29.52 -10.36 -14.32
C SER A 151 -28.39 -9.36 -14.59
N SER A 152 -27.27 -9.46 -13.85
CA SER A 152 -26.13 -8.55 -14.03
C SER A 152 -24.83 -9.21 -13.60
N LEU A 153 -23.75 -8.93 -14.37
CA LEU A 153 -22.39 -9.32 -14.05
C LEU A 153 -21.49 -8.11 -14.23
N ILE A 154 -20.85 -7.66 -13.14
CA ILE A 154 -20.04 -6.46 -13.10
C ILE A 154 -18.64 -6.80 -12.61
N PHE A 155 -17.63 -6.42 -13.39
CA PHE A 155 -16.23 -6.57 -13.05
C PHE A 155 -15.65 -5.23 -12.56
N THR A 156 -15.40 -5.13 -11.27
CA THR A 156 -14.65 -4.02 -10.69
C THR A 156 -13.20 -4.46 -10.52
N LYS A 157 -12.30 -3.94 -11.37
CA LYS A 157 -10.87 -4.24 -11.25
C LYS A 157 -10.37 -3.73 -9.91
N LEU A 158 -9.81 -4.64 -9.11
CA LEU A 158 -9.12 -4.26 -7.89
C LEU A 158 -7.71 -3.77 -8.25
N ALA A 159 -7.22 -2.82 -7.48
CA ALA A 159 -5.81 -2.51 -7.55
C ALA A 159 -5.06 -3.74 -7.02
N GLU A 160 -4.33 -4.43 -7.87
CA GLU A 160 -3.34 -5.38 -7.40
C GLU A 160 -2.15 -4.61 -6.86
N PRO A 161 -1.70 -4.97 -5.65
CA PRO A 161 -0.31 -4.74 -5.35
C PRO A 161 0.49 -5.65 -6.30
N ASP A 162 1.01 -5.11 -7.37
CA ASP A 162 2.03 -5.82 -8.13
C ASP A 162 3.30 -5.81 -7.27
N PRO A 163 3.76 -6.97 -6.76
CA PRO A 163 4.99 -7.04 -5.97
C PRO A 163 6.22 -6.55 -6.76
N ARG A 164 6.10 -6.35 -8.08
CA ARG A 164 7.11 -5.69 -8.91
C ARG A 164 7.13 -4.18 -8.76
N PHE A 165 6.12 -3.55 -8.15
CA PHE A 165 5.99 -2.09 -8.09
C PHE A 165 6.89 -1.43 -7.05
N ALA A 166 7.23 -2.11 -5.97
CA ALA A 166 8.20 -1.61 -5.02
C ALA A 166 9.54 -2.36 -5.21
N PRO A 167 10.49 -1.79 -5.97
CA PRO A 167 11.81 -2.40 -6.07
C PRO A 167 12.39 -2.56 -4.68
N ALA A 168 13.14 -3.62 -4.45
CA ALA A 168 13.88 -3.83 -3.22
C ALA A 168 15.35 -3.51 -3.44
N VAL A 169 15.99 -2.99 -2.40
CA VAL A 169 17.45 -2.79 -2.34
C VAL A 169 18.05 -3.82 -1.38
N THR A 170 19.21 -4.34 -1.73
CA THR A 170 19.97 -5.20 -0.84
C THR A 170 20.81 -4.35 0.12
N LEU A 171 20.48 -4.41 1.40
CA LEU A 171 21.23 -3.74 2.45
C LEU A 171 22.62 -4.39 2.64
N ASN A 172 23.56 -3.69 3.30
CA ASN A 172 24.93 -4.19 3.53
C ASN A 172 25.01 -5.45 4.42
N ASN A 173 23.90 -5.84 5.07
CA ASN A 173 23.75 -7.10 5.80
C ASN A 173 23.06 -8.22 4.95
N GLY A 174 22.81 -7.98 3.67
CA GLY A 174 22.22 -8.94 2.73
C GLY A 174 20.70 -9.00 2.72
N ILE A 175 20.03 -8.26 3.60
CA ILE A 175 18.55 -8.27 3.69
C ILE A 175 17.95 -7.38 2.59
N GLN A 176 16.83 -7.81 2.00
CA GLN A 176 16.09 -7.05 1.01
C GLN A 176 15.14 -6.07 1.70
N MET A 177 15.23 -4.78 1.37
CA MET A 177 14.36 -3.71 1.89
C MET A 177 13.57 -3.08 0.75
N PRO A 178 12.22 -3.00 0.83
CA PRO A 178 11.43 -2.29 -0.17
C PRO A 178 11.78 -0.79 -0.19
N GLN A 179 12.05 -0.24 -1.38
CA GLN A 179 12.45 1.16 -1.55
C GLN A 179 11.30 2.16 -1.45
N PHE A 180 10.04 1.69 -1.36
CA PHE A 180 8.88 2.57 -1.29
C PHE A 180 7.97 2.15 -0.12
N GLY A 181 7.70 3.09 0.78
CA GLY A 181 6.91 2.86 1.99
C GLY A 181 5.93 3.98 2.31
N LEU A 182 5.11 3.75 3.34
CA LEU A 182 4.25 4.77 3.96
C LEU A 182 4.92 5.27 5.24
N GLY A 183 5.14 6.59 5.35
CA GLY A 183 5.48 7.26 6.61
C GLY A 183 4.23 7.66 7.38
N THR A 184 4.20 7.39 8.70
CA THR A 184 3.03 7.70 9.55
C THR A 184 3.18 9.00 10.33
N TYR A 185 4.27 9.73 10.21
CA TYR A 185 4.47 10.99 10.92
C TYR A 185 3.26 11.95 10.77
N ALA A 186 2.86 12.57 11.88
CA ALA A 186 1.74 13.52 11.97
C ALA A 186 0.34 12.91 11.68
N GLN A 187 0.16 11.62 11.90
CA GLN A 187 -1.19 11.06 12.00
C GLN A 187 -1.84 11.58 13.30
N PRO A 188 -3.09 12.06 13.24
CA PRO A 188 -3.71 12.72 14.39
C PRO A 188 -4.15 11.76 15.51
N SER A 189 -4.24 10.47 15.25
CA SER A 189 -4.64 9.45 16.21
C SER A 189 -4.27 8.04 15.75
N ASN A 190 -4.27 7.08 16.66
CA ASN A 190 -4.11 5.65 16.37
C ASN A 190 -5.13 5.13 15.34
N GLU A 191 -6.38 5.60 15.37
CA GLU A 191 -7.40 5.19 14.41
C GLU A 191 -7.07 5.66 13.00
N VAL A 192 -6.61 6.91 12.82
CA VAL A 192 -6.21 7.43 11.51
C VAL A 192 -4.93 6.75 11.02
N ALA A 193 -3.99 6.44 11.90
CA ALA A 193 -2.80 5.67 11.55
C ALA A 193 -3.17 4.26 11.08
N ARG A 194 -4.06 3.58 11.80
CA ARG A 194 -4.62 2.27 11.43
C ARG A 194 -5.24 2.28 10.03
N GLU A 195 -6.13 3.24 9.74
CA GLU A 195 -6.80 3.35 8.45
C GLU A 195 -5.81 3.69 7.31
N SER A 196 -4.82 4.55 7.57
CA SER A 196 -3.78 4.89 6.60
C SER A 196 -2.90 3.68 6.26
N VAL A 197 -2.46 2.91 7.26
CA VAL A 197 -1.67 1.68 7.10
C VAL A 197 -2.48 0.63 6.35
N LEU A 198 -3.72 0.40 6.76
CA LEU A 198 -4.60 -0.57 6.12
C LEU A 198 -4.85 -0.22 4.64
N THR A 199 -5.07 1.07 4.35
CA THR A 199 -5.20 1.58 2.98
C THR A 199 -3.93 1.34 2.17
N ALA A 200 -2.76 1.70 2.71
CA ALA A 200 -1.49 1.53 2.02
C ALA A 200 -1.21 0.06 1.70
N LEU A 201 -1.37 -0.83 2.67
CA LEU A 201 -1.15 -2.26 2.50
C LEU A 201 -2.10 -2.85 1.43
N ARG A 202 -3.36 -2.42 1.39
CA ARG A 202 -4.33 -2.79 0.35
C ARG A 202 -3.94 -2.25 -1.03
N MET A 203 -3.27 -1.09 -1.09
CA MET A 203 -2.78 -0.50 -2.34
C MET A 203 -1.41 -1.04 -2.78
N GLY A 204 -0.86 -2.04 -2.06
CA GLY A 204 0.36 -2.72 -2.44
C GLY A 204 1.63 -2.25 -1.76
N TYR A 205 1.54 -1.31 -0.85
CA TYR A 205 2.69 -1.02 0.00
C TYR A 205 3.09 -2.26 0.79
N ARG A 206 4.39 -2.44 0.97
CA ARG A 206 4.97 -3.49 1.81
C ARG A 206 6.01 -2.95 2.78
N HIS A 207 6.11 -1.62 2.91
CA HIS A 207 6.97 -0.95 3.87
C HIS A 207 6.17 0.11 4.62
N ILE A 208 6.17 0.03 5.96
CA ILE A 208 5.53 0.97 6.88
C ILE A 208 6.59 1.52 7.81
N ASP A 209 6.69 2.85 7.87
CA ASP A 209 7.64 3.58 8.75
C ASP A 209 6.86 4.37 9.79
N THR A 210 7.07 4.04 11.06
CA THR A 210 6.55 4.75 12.23
C THR A 210 7.68 5.13 13.19
N ALA A 211 7.36 5.63 14.38
CA ALA A 211 8.28 5.90 15.47
C ALA A 211 7.53 5.99 16.81
N HIS A 212 8.20 5.70 17.91
CA HIS A 212 7.65 5.93 19.25
C HIS A 212 7.17 7.38 19.43
N ALA A 213 7.96 8.35 18.98
CA ALA A 213 7.61 9.78 19.09
C ALA A 213 6.34 10.20 18.36
N TYR A 214 5.79 9.37 17.47
CA TYR A 214 4.56 9.69 16.72
C TYR A 214 3.30 9.33 17.52
N ASN A 215 3.43 8.51 18.58
CA ASN A 215 2.32 8.03 19.41
C ASN A 215 1.23 7.29 18.63
N ASP A 216 1.60 6.60 17.55
CA ASP A 216 0.69 5.92 16.64
C ASP A 216 1.02 4.44 16.42
N GLU A 217 2.02 3.89 17.14
CA GLU A 217 2.47 2.50 16.99
C GLU A 217 1.36 1.47 17.24
N GLU A 218 0.44 1.73 18.15
CA GLU A 218 -0.71 0.84 18.39
C GLU A 218 -1.64 0.80 17.19
N GLY A 219 -1.91 1.96 16.58
CA GLY A 219 -2.70 2.08 15.35
C GLY A 219 -2.02 1.41 14.16
N VAL A 220 -0.71 1.57 14.03
CA VAL A 220 0.10 0.91 12.99
C VAL A 220 0.03 -0.61 13.14
N GLY A 221 0.28 -1.13 14.35
CA GLY A 221 0.20 -2.57 14.63
C GLY A 221 -1.18 -3.14 14.33
N GLN A 222 -2.25 -2.44 14.74
CA GLN A 222 -3.62 -2.85 14.44
C GLN A 222 -3.91 -2.81 12.94
N GLY A 223 -3.43 -1.80 12.19
CA GLY A 223 -3.59 -1.71 10.74
C GLY A 223 -2.89 -2.85 9.99
N ILE A 224 -1.69 -3.23 10.44
CA ILE A 224 -0.97 -4.40 9.92
C ILE A 224 -1.78 -5.68 10.16
N LYS A 225 -2.24 -5.90 11.38
CA LYS A 225 -3.04 -7.06 11.74
C LYS A 225 -4.34 -7.15 10.94
N ASP A 226 -5.05 -6.05 10.79
CA ASP A 226 -6.32 -5.96 10.07
C ASP A 226 -6.15 -6.13 8.55
N SER A 227 -4.94 -5.95 8.02
CA SER A 227 -4.66 -6.16 6.60
C SER A 227 -4.78 -7.63 6.17
N GLY A 228 -4.57 -8.55 7.11
CA GLY A 228 -4.53 -9.99 6.85
C GLY A 228 -3.32 -10.44 6.02
N ILE A 229 -2.38 -9.53 5.73
CA ILE A 229 -1.13 -9.85 5.02
C ILE A 229 -0.18 -10.55 5.99
N PRO A 230 0.48 -11.66 5.60
CA PRO A 230 1.48 -12.31 6.42
C PRO A 230 2.55 -11.32 6.89
N ARG A 231 2.92 -11.38 8.19
CA ARG A 231 3.86 -10.42 8.79
C ARG A 231 5.22 -10.39 8.06
N GLU A 232 5.66 -11.52 7.57
CA GLU A 232 6.91 -11.68 6.82
C GLU A 232 6.92 -11.00 5.44
N GLU A 233 5.75 -10.66 4.91
CA GLU A 233 5.63 -9.90 3.66
C GLU A 233 5.68 -8.37 3.89
N ILE A 234 5.65 -7.92 5.16
CA ILE A 234 5.63 -6.50 5.51
C ILE A 234 6.97 -6.11 6.13
N TRP A 235 7.62 -5.12 5.55
CA TRP A 235 8.75 -4.42 6.14
C TRP A 235 8.23 -3.37 7.12
N LEU A 236 8.46 -3.56 8.41
CA LEU A 236 8.06 -2.66 9.48
C LEU A 236 9.26 -1.95 10.06
N THR A 237 9.22 -0.63 10.04
CA THR A 237 10.23 0.25 10.60
C THR A 237 9.66 1.02 11.79
N SER A 238 10.42 1.10 12.88
CA SER A 238 10.16 2.05 13.98
C SER A 238 11.45 2.71 14.48
N LYS A 239 11.32 3.66 15.40
CA LYS A 239 12.44 4.49 15.88
C LYS A 239 12.34 4.70 17.39
N LEU A 240 13.45 4.51 18.07
CA LEU A 240 13.59 4.85 19.48
C LEU A 240 13.66 6.36 19.67
N TRP A 241 12.98 6.89 20.69
CA TRP A 241 13.09 8.30 21.01
C TRP A 241 14.18 8.54 22.07
N ILE A 242 14.68 9.77 22.16
CA ILE A 242 15.81 10.16 23.02
C ILE A 242 15.67 9.77 24.48
N ASN A 243 14.44 9.77 25.03
CA ASN A 243 14.17 9.36 26.40
C ASN A 243 14.23 7.84 26.63
N GLU A 244 14.41 7.04 25.58
CA GLU A 244 14.54 5.57 25.62
C GLU A 244 16.00 5.11 25.46
N TYR A 245 16.93 6.05 25.24
CA TYR A 245 18.34 5.71 25.04
C TYR A 245 19.06 5.34 26.33
N GLY A 246 20.00 4.41 26.22
CA GLY A 246 20.87 3.94 27.28
C GLY A 246 20.90 2.43 27.39
N GLU A 247 22.06 1.90 27.79
CA GLU A 247 22.29 0.47 27.99
C GLU A 247 21.33 -0.10 29.06
N GLY A 248 20.66 -1.20 28.75
CA GLY A 248 19.61 -1.83 29.58
C GLY A 248 18.24 -1.15 29.49
N LYS A 249 18.19 0.16 29.33
CA LYS A 249 16.96 0.94 29.21
C LYS A 249 16.32 0.75 27.83
N THR A 250 17.14 0.77 26.79
CA THR A 250 16.70 0.58 25.40
C THR A 250 16.18 -0.83 25.16
N ALA A 251 16.74 -1.85 25.80
CA ALA A 251 16.24 -3.22 25.71
C ALA A 251 14.77 -3.31 26.13
N LYS A 252 14.40 -2.66 27.27
CA LYS A 252 13.00 -2.58 27.71
C LYS A 252 12.12 -1.79 26.72
N ALA A 253 12.64 -0.69 26.18
CA ALA A 253 11.92 0.14 25.23
C ALA A 253 11.58 -0.64 23.95
N ILE A 254 12.49 -1.50 23.45
CA ILE A 254 12.26 -2.39 22.32
C ILE A 254 11.13 -3.40 22.65
N ASP A 255 11.14 -4.01 23.83
CA ASP A 255 10.09 -4.95 24.23
C ASP A 255 8.72 -4.27 24.32
N ASP A 256 8.67 -3.05 24.84
CA ASP A 256 7.44 -2.28 24.93
C ASP A 256 6.96 -1.81 23.53
N MET A 257 7.86 -1.48 22.61
CA MET A 257 7.58 -1.16 21.21
C MET A 257 6.96 -2.35 20.47
N LEU A 258 7.51 -3.55 20.62
CA LEU A 258 6.96 -4.77 20.05
C LEU A 258 5.52 -5.03 20.53
N LYS A 259 5.25 -4.77 21.81
CA LYS A 259 3.88 -4.89 22.36
C LYS A 259 2.92 -3.88 21.74
N ARG A 260 3.31 -2.59 21.62
CA ARG A 260 2.48 -1.55 21.00
C ARG A 260 2.18 -1.89 19.55
N LEU A 261 3.20 -2.34 18.80
CA LEU A 261 3.08 -2.76 17.40
C LEU A 261 2.40 -4.12 17.23
N GLN A 262 2.18 -4.89 18.31
CA GLN A 262 1.58 -6.23 18.30
C GLN A 262 2.32 -7.21 17.37
N VAL A 263 3.66 -7.18 17.37
CA VAL A 263 4.53 -8.02 16.54
C VAL A 263 5.65 -8.65 17.35
N ASP A 264 6.22 -9.75 16.85
CA ASP A 264 7.33 -10.46 17.50
C ASP A 264 8.70 -9.87 17.09
N TYR A 265 8.77 -9.17 15.97
CA TYR A 265 10.00 -8.55 15.48
C TYR A 265 9.72 -7.29 14.64
N ILE A 266 10.75 -6.44 14.51
CA ILE A 266 10.80 -5.25 13.65
C ILE A 266 11.85 -5.48 12.55
N ASP A 267 11.56 -5.07 11.31
CA ASP A 267 12.50 -5.24 10.20
C ASP A 267 13.64 -4.22 10.25
N LEU A 268 13.34 -2.99 10.66
CA LEU A 268 14.35 -1.93 10.77
C LEU A 268 14.07 -1.06 12.01
N LEU A 269 15.06 -0.93 12.89
CA LEU A 269 14.98 -0.07 14.06
C LEU A 269 16.02 1.05 13.98
N TYR A 270 15.55 2.28 14.18
CA TYR A 270 16.40 3.46 14.17
C TYR A 270 16.70 4.01 15.56
N VAL A 271 17.94 4.48 15.76
CA VAL A 271 18.20 5.61 16.65
C VAL A 271 17.66 6.86 15.95
N HIS A 272 16.62 7.51 16.54
CA HIS A 272 15.86 8.57 15.86
C HIS A 272 16.62 9.90 15.79
N GLN A 273 17.44 10.20 16.81
CA GLN A 273 18.17 11.46 16.92
C GLN A 273 19.62 11.23 17.37
N PRO A 274 20.58 12.00 16.82
CA PRO A 274 22.02 11.87 17.11
C PRO A 274 22.43 12.56 18.42
N VAL A 275 21.70 12.31 19.52
CA VAL A 275 21.92 12.96 20.83
C VAL A 275 21.70 11.96 21.97
N GLY A 276 22.10 12.33 23.20
CA GLY A 276 21.97 11.46 24.38
C GLY A 276 22.85 10.23 24.32
N ASP A 277 22.53 9.19 25.11
CA ASP A 277 23.28 7.94 25.14
C ASP A 277 22.89 7.00 23.98
N PHE A 278 23.03 7.47 22.74
CA PHE A 278 22.73 6.65 21.56
C PHE A 278 23.71 5.48 21.39
N ILE A 279 24.91 5.55 21.96
CA ILE A 279 25.85 4.41 21.94
C ILE A 279 25.38 3.30 22.87
N GLY A 280 24.91 3.63 24.08
CA GLY A 280 24.29 2.64 24.98
C GLY A 280 23.02 2.04 24.33
N ALA A 281 22.22 2.88 23.70
CA ALA A 281 21.06 2.40 22.92
C ALA A 281 21.46 1.44 21.79
N TRP A 282 22.52 1.76 21.05
CA TRP A 282 23.02 0.93 19.96
C TRP A 282 23.42 -0.48 20.41
N ARG A 283 24.09 -0.59 21.57
CA ARG A 283 24.48 -1.90 22.15
C ARG A 283 23.26 -2.79 22.42
N ASP A 284 22.19 -2.21 22.98
CA ASP A 284 20.95 -2.94 23.20
C ASP A 284 20.25 -3.31 21.88
N MET A 285 20.30 -2.43 20.87
CA MET A 285 19.79 -2.71 19.52
C MET A 285 20.56 -3.85 18.86
N GLU A 286 21.90 -3.87 18.97
CA GLU A 286 22.74 -4.99 18.50
C GLU A 286 22.38 -6.31 19.18
N LYS A 287 22.11 -6.25 20.50
CA LYS A 287 21.60 -7.42 21.23
C LYS A 287 20.24 -7.85 20.71
N ALA A 288 19.33 -6.92 20.46
CA ALA A 288 18.02 -7.22 19.89
C ALA A 288 18.09 -7.87 18.49
N VAL A 289 19.13 -7.53 17.69
CA VAL A 289 19.39 -8.24 16.42
C VAL A 289 19.81 -9.68 16.69
N ARG A 290 20.73 -9.91 17.64
CA ARG A 290 21.18 -11.26 17.99
C ARG A 290 20.04 -12.12 18.58
N ASP A 291 19.11 -11.48 19.30
CA ASP A 291 17.93 -12.13 19.90
C ASP A 291 16.78 -12.33 18.87
N GLY A 292 16.93 -11.87 17.62
CA GLY A 292 15.92 -12.00 16.55
C GLY A 292 14.73 -11.04 16.65
N LYS A 293 14.77 -10.05 17.53
CA LYS A 293 13.73 -9.04 17.71
C LYS A 293 13.80 -7.92 16.66
N VAL A 294 14.97 -7.71 16.05
CA VAL A 294 15.23 -6.70 15.03
C VAL A 294 16.06 -7.33 13.91
N ARG A 295 15.78 -7.00 12.65
CA ARG A 295 16.50 -7.57 11.50
C ARG A 295 17.59 -6.66 10.96
N ALA A 296 17.38 -5.34 10.98
CA ALA A 296 18.33 -4.34 10.51
C ALA A 296 18.33 -3.11 11.42
N LEU A 297 19.45 -2.42 11.47
CA LEU A 297 19.65 -1.22 12.28
C LEU A 297 19.89 0.01 11.40
N GLY A 298 19.34 1.14 11.81
CA GLY A 298 19.48 2.41 11.12
C GLY A 298 19.79 3.58 12.05
N ILE A 299 20.30 4.64 11.45
CA ILE A 299 20.52 5.93 12.08
C ILE A 299 19.70 7.00 11.36
N SER A 300 19.07 7.89 12.11
CA SER A 300 18.26 8.97 11.56
C SER A 300 18.77 10.33 11.99
N ASN A 301 18.88 11.27 11.03
CA ASN A 301 19.38 12.63 11.22
C ASN A 301 20.86 12.74 11.65
N PHE A 302 21.66 11.70 11.50
CA PHE A 302 23.08 11.74 11.88
C PHE A 302 23.92 12.61 10.95
N GLU A 303 23.45 12.90 9.76
CA GLU A 303 24.10 13.78 8.78
C GLU A 303 24.20 15.25 9.23
N VAL A 304 23.53 15.63 10.30
CA VAL A 304 23.59 16.99 10.86
C VAL A 304 24.86 17.26 11.66
N ASN A 305 25.60 16.21 12.04
CA ASN A 305 26.84 16.33 12.82
C ASN A 305 27.82 15.19 12.48
N ASP A 306 28.87 15.53 11.75
CA ASP A 306 29.86 14.56 11.29
C ASP A 306 30.55 13.82 12.42
N SER A 307 30.91 14.49 13.53
CA SER A 307 31.58 13.86 14.66
C SER A 307 30.68 12.78 15.31
N VAL A 308 29.40 13.03 15.42
CA VAL A 308 28.44 12.05 15.97
C VAL A 308 28.20 10.91 15.00
N PHE A 309 28.16 11.21 13.69
CA PHE A 309 28.07 10.19 12.66
C PHE A 309 29.32 9.27 12.66
N ASP A 310 30.50 9.87 12.71
CA ASP A 310 31.74 9.09 12.73
C ASP A 310 31.89 8.26 14.02
N LEU A 311 31.41 8.80 15.15
CA LEU A 311 31.40 8.09 16.44
C LEU A 311 30.58 6.80 16.39
N ILE A 312 29.35 6.85 15.86
CA ILE A 312 28.52 5.64 15.77
C ILE A 312 29.14 4.64 14.78
N MET A 313 29.70 5.12 13.66
CA MET A 313 30.41 4.25 12.71
C MET A 313 31.65 3.59 13.30
N GLU A 314 32.34 4.26 14.21
CA GLU A 314 33.49 3.69 14.93
C GLU A 314 33.02 2.65 15.97
N LYS A 315 32.10 3.00 16.84
CA LYS A 315 31.72 2.23 18.03
C LYS A 315 30.78 1.04 17.77
N ALA A 316 29.99 1.08 16.71
CA ALA A 316 29.06 0.01 16.38
C ALA A 316 29.80 -1.29 16.00
N GLU A 317 29.43 -2.43 16.59
CA GLU A 317 29.84 -3.76 16.17
C GLU A 317 29.06 -4.16 14.90
N ILE A 318 27.72 -4.07 14.96
CA ILE A 318 26.85 -4.19 13.81
C ILE A 318 26.70 -2.79 13.21
N LYS A 319 27.31 -2.57 12.03
CA LYS A 319 27.26 -1.26 11.38
C LYS A 319 25.82 -0.93 10.96
N PRO A 320 25.42 0.35 10.96
CA PRO A 320 24.13 0.75 10.39
C PRO A 320 23.95 0.23 8.96
N GLN A 321 22.74 -0.11 8.60
CA GLN A 321 22.36 -0.49 7.23
C GLN A 321 21.75 0.69 6.48
N VAL A 322 21.05 1.58 7.19
CA VAL A 322 20.27 2.66 6.60
C VAL A 322 20.55 3.98 7.29
N LEU A 323 20.69 5.05 6.51
CA LEU A 323 20.66 6.45 6.95
C LEU A 323 19.33 7.07 6.52
N GLN A 324 18.47 7.43 7.49
CA GLN A 324 17.24 8.14 7.21
C GLN A 324 17.41 9.65 7.45
N MET A 325 17.12 10.46 6.46
CA MET A 325 17.30 11.93 6.52
C MET A 325 16.28 12.68 5.69
N GLU A 326 16.11 13.99 5.97
CA GLU A 326 15.37 14.86 5.07
C GLU A 326 16.07 14.92 3.71
N CYS A 327 15.36 14.50 2.67
CA CYS A 327 15.86 14.61 1.31
C CYS A 327 14.71 14.82 0.32
N HIS A 328 14.86 15.84 -0.52
CA HIS A 328 13.89 16.22 -1.57
C HIS A 328 14.58 17.14 -2.59
N PRO A 329 13.96 17.49 -3.74
CA PRO A 329 14.63 18.26 -4.80
C PRO A 329 15.30 19.57 -4.36
N TYR A 330 14.81 20.27 -3.32
CA TYR A 330 15.44 21.50 -2.81
C TYR A 330 16.53 21.27 -1.75
N ALA A 331 16.58 20.08 -1.15
CA ALA A 331 17.60 19.69 -0.18
C ALA A 331 18.08 18.27 -0.49
N GLN A 332 18.97 18.16 -1.48
CA GLN A 332 19.40 16.85 -2.01
C GLN A 332 20.51 16.20 -1.17
N ARG A 333 21.05 16.90 -0.18
CA ARG A 333 22.00 16.37 0.80
C ARG A 333 23.20 15.68 0.17
N ILE A 334 23.82 16.31 -0.82
CA ILE A 334 24.83 15.70 -1.69
C ILE A 334 26.00 15.09 -0.90
N GLU A 335 26.56 15.83 0.08
CA GLU A 335 27.68 15.37 0.89
C GLU A 335 27.31 14.17 1.76
N ALA A 336 26.15 14.22 2.43
CA ALA A 336 25.65 13.13 3.25
C ALA A 336 25.37 11.86 2.42
N ARG A 337 24.79 12.01 1.22
CA ARG A 337 24.57 10.92 0.27
C ARG A 337 25.89 10.26 -0.16
N GLN A 338 26.89 11.05 -0.48
CA GLN A 338 28.22 10.54 -0.84
C GLN A 338 28.89 9.83 0.33
N LYS A 339 28.76 10.37 1.56
CA LYS A 339 29.25 9.72 2.79
C LYS A 339 28.55 8.38 3.01
N ALA A 340 27.23 8.35 2.93
CA ALA A 340 26.43 7.13 3.05
C ALA A 340 26.84 6.07 2.01
N ALA A 341 26.99 6.46 0.74
CA ALA A 341 27.42 5.56 -0.32
C ALA A 341 28.81 4.94 -0.06
N ARG A 342 29.80 5.76 0.38
CA ARG A 342 31.14 5.25 0.74
C ARG A 342 31.10 4.25 1.90
N LEU A 343 30.12 4.38 2.80
CA LEU A 343 29.96 3.52 3.97
C LEU A 343 29.02 2.34 3.71
N GLY A 344 28.47 2.22 2.49
CA GLY A 344 27.54 1.15 2.11
C GLY A 344 26.18 1.26 2.80
N LEU A 345 25.75 2.47 3.18
CA LEU A 345 24.44 2.72 3.79
C LEU A 345 23.41 3.03 2.72
N GLN A 346 22.22 2.40 2.81
CA GLN A 346 21.07 2.83 2.04
C GLN A 346 20.55 4.17 2.57
N VAL A 347 20.25 5.10 1.67
CA VAL A 347 19.59 6.36 2.03
C VAL A 347 18.09 6.18 1.97
N GLU A 348 17.40 6.55 3.06
CA GLU A 348 15.96 6.64 3.12
C GLU A 348 15.52 8.08 3.36
N CYS A 349 14.54 8.56 2.57
CA CYS A 349 14.16 9.96 2.52
C CYS A 349 12.83 10.20 3.24
N TRP A 350 12.85 11.00 4.33
CA TRP A 350 11.64 11.54 4.91
C TRP A 350 11.35 12.95 4.36
N PHE A 351 10.11 13.40 4.42
CA PHE A 351 9.60 14.61 3.75
C PHE A 351 9.95 14.69 2.25
N PRO A 352 9.78 13.60 1.48
CA PRO A 352 10.18 13.58 0.09
C PRO A 352 9.45 14.64 -0.75
N LEU A 353 8.25 15.04 -0.35
CA LEU A 353 7.44 16.08 -0.98
C LEU A 353 7.56 17.46 -0.30
N GLY A 354 8.56 17.62 0.60
CA GLY A 354 8.83 18.86 1.33
C GLY A 354 7.98 19.05 2.59
N GLY A 355 7.15 18.09 2.98
CA GLY A 355 6.31 18.16 4.18
C GLY A 355 5.33 19.34 4.20
N GLN A 356 4.56 19.45 5.29
CA GLN A 356 3.53 20.51 5.44
C GLN A 356 4.14 21.91 5.53
N MET A 357 5.33 22.04 6.13
CA MET A 357 6.00 23.34 6.35
C MET A 357 6.42 24.01 5.04
N SER A 358 6.61 23.25 3.94
CA SER A 358 6.91 23.81 2.61
C SER A 358 5.71 24.46 1.95
N GLN A 359 4.50 24.34 2.49
CA GLN A 359 3.24 24.82 1.89
C GLN A 359 3.06 24.35 0.43
N GLY A 360 3.62 23.18 0.11
CA GLY A 360 3.56 22.59 -1.22
C GLY A 360 4.45 23.29 -2.26
N ALA A 361 5.49 24.01 -1.86
CA ALA A 361 6.39 24.71 -2.78
C ALA A 361 6.97 23.79 -3.87
N LEU A 362 7.41 22.60 -3.49
CA LEU A 362 7.92 21.61 -4.45
C LEU A 362 6.87 21.15 -5.48
N LEU A 363 5.64 20.97 -5.04
CA LEU A 363 4.54 20.54 -5.92
C LEU A 363 4.10 21.62 -6.91
N LYS A 364 4.54 22.88 -6.70
CA LYS A 364 4.26 24.05 -7.53
C LYS A 364 5.48 24.51 -8.31
N ASP A 365 6.62 23.86 -8.15
CA ASP A 365 7.85 24.22 -8.87
C ASP A 365 7.64 24.09 -10.38
N PRO A 366 7.96 25.14 -11.18
CA PRO A 366 7.72 25.14 -12.62
C PRO A 366 8.35 23.96 -13.36
N VAL A 367 9.57 23.53 -12.98
CA VAL A 367 10.26 22.40 -13.58
C VAL A 367 9.51 21.10 -13.30
N ILE A 368 9.09 20.89 -12.07
CA ILE A 368 8.33 19.70 -11.67
C ILE A 368 6.96 19.67 -12.38
N VAL A 369 6.27 20.81 -12.42
CA VAL A 369 4.95 20.96 -13.08
C VAL A 369 5.04 20.70 -14.59
N GLU A 370 6.07 21.23 -15.26
CA GLU A 370 6.28 20.99 -16.70
C GLU A 370 6.49 19.49 -17.00
N ILE A 371 7.36 18.82 -16.24
CA ILE A 371 7.60 17.39 -16.39
C ILE A 371 6.30 16.60 -16.13
N ALA A 372 5.56 16.97 -15.07
CA ALA A 372 4.30 16.35 -14.70
C ALA A 372 3.25 16.44 -15.81
N GLN A 373 3.07 17.62 -16.42
CA GLN A 373 2.15 17.84 -17.54
C GLN A 373 2.52 17.01 -18.75
N ARG A 374 3.81 16.99 -19.12
CA ARG A 374 4.32 16.23 -20.26
C ARG A 374 4.11 14.73 -20.10
N LEU A 375 4.34 14.20 -18.89
CA LEU A 375 4.21 12.77 -18.59
C LEU A 375 2.79 12.38 -18.15
N LYS A 376 1.86 13.34 -18.06
CA LYS A 376 0.48 13.13 -17.55
C LYS A 376 0.45 12.48 -16.16
N LYS A 377 1.35 12.92 -15.28
CA LYS A 377 1.48 12.49 -13.90
C LYS A 377 1.30 13.70 -12.96
N SER A 378 1.08 13.43 -11.66
CA SER A 378 1.07 14.51 -10.68
C SER A 378 2.49 14.95 -10.31
N PRO A 379 2.69 16.20 -9.87
CA PRO A 379 3.98 16.65 -9.33
C PRO A 379 4.54 15.76 -8.23
N ALA A 380 3.69 15.22 -7.36
CA ALA A 380 4.08 14.27 -6.33
C ALA A 380 4.67 12.98 -6.93
N GLN A 381 4.02 12.43 -7.96
CA GLN A 381 4.51 11.23 -8.64
C GLN A 381 5.88 11.48 -9.32
N ILE A 382 6.11 12.65 -9.90
CA ILE A 382 7.41 13.02 -10.49
C ILE A 382 8.50 13.02 -9.42
N ILE A 383 8.26 13.67 -8.29
CA ILE A 383 9.24 13.76 -7.21
C ILE A 383 9.53 12.37 -6.61
N LEU A 384 8.51 11.56 -6.36
CA LEU A 384 8.68 10.22 -5.82
C LEU A 384 9.43 9.31 -6.80
N ARG A 385 9.14 9.41 -8.10
CA ARG A 385 9.87 8.67 -9.14
C ARG A 385 11.33 9.09 -9.21
N TRP A 386 11.62 10.39 -9.08
CA TRP A 386 12.98 10.90 -9.00
C TRP A 386 13.78 10.25 -7.86
N HIS A 387 13.20 10.15 -6.64
CA HIS A 387 13.88 9.51 -5.51
C HIS A 387 14.28 8.06 -5.82
N LEU A 388 13.36 7.29 -6.42
CA LEU A 388 13.65 5.91 -6.76
C LEU A 388 14.75 5.80 -7.84
N GLN A 389 14.76 6.69 -8.83
CA GLN A 389 15.79 6.71 -9.87
C GLN A 389 17.14 7.25 -9.36
N GLU A 390 17.17 8.01 -8.26
CA GLU A 390 18.40 8.32 -7.51
C GLU A 390 18.90 7.14 -6.66
N GLY A 391 18.15 6.03 -6.59
CA GLY A 391 18.50 4.85 -5.80
C GLY A 391 18.11 4.94 -4.32
N PHE A 392 17.24 5.89 -3.93
CA PHE A 392 16.81 6.05 -2.53
C PHE A 392 15.63 5.18 -2.19
N SER A 393 15.50 4.88 -0.90
CA SER A 393 14.22 4.49 -0.30
C SER A 393 13.44 5.75 0.06
N VAL A 394 12.10 5.71 -0.04
CA VAL A 394 11.26 6.89 0.15
C VAL A 394 9.96 6.54 0.85
N ILE A 395 9.60 7.35 1.86
CA ILE A 395 8.46 7.11 2.74
C ILE A 395 7.50 8.32 2.77
N PRO A 396 6.77 8.61 1.67
CA PRO A 396 5.77 9.66 1.67
C PRO A 396 4.67 9.36 2.69
N GLY A 397 4.33 10.35 3.53
CA GLY A 397 3.23 10.27 4.49
C GLY A 397 1.94 10.84 3.90
N SER A 398 0.81 10.18 4.16
CA SER A 398 -0.53 10.73 3.93
C SER A 398 -1.58 10.03 4.79
N LYS A 399 -2.62 10.77 5.17
CA LYS A 399 -3.87 10.25 5.74
C LYS A 399 -5.03 10.27 4.74
N ASN A 400 -4.80 10.80 3.54
CA ASN A 400 -5.78 10.82 2.47
C ASN A 400 -5.63 9.56 1.61
N PRO A 401 -6.65 8.67 1.55
CA PRO A 401 -6.59 7.43 0.76
C PRO A 401 -6.27 7.66 -0.72
N GLN A 402 -6.76 8.77 -1.31
CA GLN A 402 -6.48 9.11 -2.69
C GLN A 402 -4.99 9.41 -2.91
N HIS A 403 -4.37 10.18 -2.01
CA HIS A 403 -2.93 10.45 -2.10
C HIS A 403 -2.08 9.18 -1.87
N ILE A 404 -2.48 8.30 -0.94
CA ILE A 404 -1.80 7.02 -0.73
C ILE A 404 -1.83 6.19 -2.02
N MET A 405 -2.99 6.12 -2.68
CA MET A 405 -3.16 5.42 -3.95
C MET A 405 -2.33 6.06 -5.08
N GLU A 406 -2.36 7.39 -5.20
CA GLU A 406 -1.62 8.11 -6.25
C GLU A 406 -0.11 7.99 -6.08
N ASN A 407 0.39 8.05 -4.85
CA ASN A 407 1.81 7.99 -4.56
C ASN A 407 2.46 6.66 -5.00
N VAL A 408 1.73 5.56 -4.97
CA VAL A 408 2.25 4.25 -5.41
C VAL A 408 2.19 4.06 -6.93
N GLN A 409 1.46 4.89 -7.67
CA GLN A 409 1.32 4.79 -9.13
C GLN A 409 2.49 5.47 -9.87
N ILE A 410 3.71 5.04 -9.57
CA ILE A 410 4.97 5.65 -10.07
C ILE A 410 5.88 4.66 -10.80
N PHE A 411 5.42 3.42 -11.02
CA PHE A 411 6.25 2.36 -11.61
C PHE A 411 5.98 2.13 -13.10
N ASP A 412 4.96 2.76 -13.66
CA ASP A 412 4.53 2.67 -15.04
C ASP A 412 5.20 3.68 -15.99
N PHE A 413 6.12 4.51 -15.47
CA PHE A 413 6.87 5.49 -16.23
C PHE A 413 8.30 5.65 -15.69
N ALA A 414 9.15 6.31 -16.45
CA ALA A 414 10.48 6.72 -16.04
C ALA A 414 10.73 8.18 -16.42
N LEU A 415 11.52 8.87 -15.61
CA LEU A 415 12.08 10.18 -15.93
C LEU A 415 13.27 9.99 -16.87
N SER A 416 13.38 10.83 -17.88
CA SER A 416 14.54 10.86 -18.78
C SER A 416 15.78 11.43 -18.06
N ASP A 417 16.96 11.22 -18.62
CA ASP A 417 18.19 11.80 -18.07
C ASP A 417 18.12 13.33 -17.99
N SER A 418 17.47 13.99 -18.96
CA SER A 418 17.25 15.44 -18.94
C SER A 418 16.32 15.86 -17.81
N ASP A 419 15.26 15.07 -17.51
CA ASP A 419 14.37 15.35 -16.39
C ASP A 419 15.10 15.19 -15.06
N MET A 420 15.87 14.11 -14.92
CA MET A 420 16.69 13.86 -13.73
C MET A 420 17.69 15.00 -13.50
N GLN A 421 18.35 15.50 -14.57
CA GLN A 421 19.26 16.64 -14.48
C GLN A 421 18.54 17.94 -14.10
N ALA A 422 17.37 18.20 -14.69
CA ALA A 422 16.57 19.38 -14.38
C ALA A 422 16.13 19.39 -12.90
N ILE A 423 15.71 18.24 -12.36
CA ILE A 423 15.34 18.11 -10.95
C ILE A 423 16.59 18.23 -10.04
N ARG A 424 17.73 17.65 -10.42
CA ARG A 424 18.98 17.83 -9.68
C ARG A 424 19.43 19.29 -9.61
N ALA A 425 19.17 20.06 -10.67
CA ALA A 425 19.49 21.51 -10.69
C ALA A 425 18.64 22.36 -9.73
N LEU A 426 17.54 21.82 -9.20
CA LEU A 426 16.71 22.49 -8.19
C LEU A 426 17.34 22.51 -6.79
N ASN A 427 18.47 21.85 -6.59
CA ASN A 427 19.12 21.77 -5.27
C ASN A 427 19.52 23.17 -4.75
N LYS A 428 19.10 23.46 -3.53
CA LYS A 428 19.42 24.70 -2.80
C LYS A 428 20.08 24.40 -1.47
N GLU A 429 20.25 23.11 -1.12
CA GLU A 429 20.58 22.62 0.23
C GLU A 429 19.67 23.22 1.32
N GLN A 430 18.45 23.56 0.95
CA GLN A 430 17.47 24.21 1.81
C GLN A 430 16.54 23.19 2.44
N ARG A 431 16.78 22.87 3.70
CA ARG A 431 15.86 22.05 4.52
C ARG A 431 14.56 22.78 4.76
N VAL A 432 13.48 22.02 4.82
CA VAL A 432 12.17 22.51 5.24
C VAL A 432 12.02 22.39 6.75
N PHE A 433 12.54 21.30 7.33
CA PHE A 433 12.51 21.10 8.78
C PHE A 433 13.68 21.85 9.45
N PRO A 434 13.40 22.80 10.35
CA PRO A 434 14.43 23.56 11.05
C PRO A 434 15.06 22.71 12.15
N TYR A 435 16.00 21.85 11.77
CA TYR A 435 16.69 20.97 12.71
C TYR A 435 17.66 21.78 13.59
N ASP A 436 17.43 21.82 14.89
CA ASP A 436 18.33 22.42 15.88
C ASP A 436 18.99 21.35 16.75
N PHE A 437 20.23 21.03 16.42
CA PHE A 437 21.03 20.04 17.13
C PHE A 437 21.24 20.38 18.62
N LYS A 438 21.44 21.68 18.94
CA LYS A 438 21.64 22.13 20.34
C LYS A 438 20.35 21.96 21.17
N MET A 439 19.21 22.32 20.59
CA MET A 439 17.92 22.08 21.24
C MET A 439 17.68 20.58 21.49
N MET A 440 18.00 19.73 20.53
CA MET A 440 17.88 18.29 20.70
C MET A 440 18.80 17.74 21.79
N GLN A 441 20.04 18.26 21.92
CA GLN A 441 20.94 17.92 23.02
C GLN A 441 20.37 18.33 24.37
N GLN A 442 19.78 19.51 24.49
CA GLN A 442 19.13 19.96 25.73
C GLN A 442 17.96 19.05 26.13
N MET A 443 17.14 18.63 25.16
CA MET A 443 16.04 17.68 25.39
C MET A 443 16.54 16.31 25.86
N ALA A 444 17.75 15.91 25.47
CA ALA A 444 18.38 14.67 25.93
C ALA A 444 18.99 14.76 27.34
N GLY A 445 19.02 15.94 27.97
CA GLY A 445 19.57 16.13 29.30
C GLY A 445 21.08 16.27 29.33
N ASN A 446 21.70 16.67 28.25
CA ASN A 446 23.14 16.87 28.09
C ASN A 446 23.51 18.36 27.99
#